data_8bda41b80c42f980e501f31b210eb8ae
#
_entry.id   8bda41b80c42f980e501f31b210eb8ae
#
_cell.length_a   1.000
_cell.length_b   1.000
_cell.length_c   1.000
_cell.angle_alpha   90.00
_cell.angle_beta   90.00
_cell.angle_gamma   90.00
#
_symmetry.space_group_name_H-M   'P 1'
#
loop_
_entity.id
_entity.type
_entity.pdbx_description
1 polymer ?
#
loop_
_entity_poly.entity_id
_entity_poly.type
_entity_poly.pdbx_seq_one_letter_code
_entity_poly.pdbx_strand_id
1 'polypeptide(L)'
;MTAEGPRIHPGTRADVGRITWAIARISGRVTGTGPTNLFLTLGRNRKLFRGWLRFAGRLMPGGTLPRRETELVILRVAHLRGCAYEFEHHVTLGRRAGVTQADVARVVEGPRAGGWSARERVLLTAVDQLHH
;
A
#
# COMPACT_ATOMS: atom_id res chain seq x y z
N MET A 1 9.37 -25.05 -6.22
CA MET A 1 8.33 -24.27 -5.53
C MET A 1 7.20 -24.07 -6.52
N THR A 2 6.13 -24.80 -6.36
CA THR A 2 4.90 -24.63 -7.14
C THR A 2 4.34 -23.25 -6.78
N ALA A 3 4.20 -22.37 -7.79
CA ALA A 3 3.52 -21.11 -7.62
C ALA A 3 2.02 -21.40 -7.39
N GLU A 4 1.66 -21.69 -6.15
CA GLU A 4 0.26 -21.73 -5.77
C GLU A 4 -0.31 -20.33 -5.97
N GLY A 5 -1.32 -20.21 -6.80
CA GLY A 5 -2.04 -18.97 -7.02
C GLY A 5 -2.65 -18.44 -5.72
N PRO A 6 -3.23 -17.23 -5.73
CA PRO A 6 -3.79 -16.65 -4.51
C PRO A 6 -4.90 -17.54 -3.95
N ARG A 7 -4.90 -17.77 -2.63
CA ARG A 7 -5.94 -18.56 -1.94
C ARG A 7 -7.37 -18.03 -2.18
N ILE A 8 -7.52 -16.73 -2.36
CA ILE A 8 -8.76 -16.07 -2.73
C ILE A 8 -8.51 -15.30 -4.02
N HIS A 9 -9.10 -15.73 -5.11
CA HIS A 9 -8.96 -15.04 -6.38
C HIS A 9 -9.67 -13.67 -6.36
N PRO A 10 -9.09 -12.64 -6.99
CA PRO A 10 -9.78 -11.37 -7.21
C PRO A 10 -11.15 -11.58 -7.85
N GLY A 11 -12.16 -10.89 -7.34
CA GLY A 11 -13.52 -11.02 -7.84
C GLY A 11 -13.69 -10.44 -9.24
N THR A 12 -14.52 -11.07 -10.05
CA THR A 12 -14.98 -10.53 -11.32
C THR A 12 -15.98 -9.38 -11.09
N ARG A 13 -16.33 -8.65 -12.15
CA ARG A 13 -17.38 -7.62 -12.06
C ARG A 13 -18.71 -8.17 -11.55
N ALA A 14 -19.04 -9.42 -11.88
CA ALA A 14 -20.24 -10.08 -11.40
C ALA A 14 -20.19 -10.34 -9.89
N ASP A 15 -19.01 -10.76 -9.37
CA ASP A 15 -18.81 -11.06 -7.95
C ASP A 15 -18.88 -9.79 -7.09
N VAL A 16 -18.14 -8.74 -7.49
CA VAL A 16 -17.96 -7.53 -6.65
C VAL A 16 -19.03 -6.46 -6.90
N GLY A 17 -19.71 -6.53 -8.04
CA GLY A 17 -20.69 -5.55 -8.47
C GLY A 17 -20.08 -4.31 -9.15
N ARG A 18 -20.97 -3.52 -9.79
CA ARG A 18 -20.55 -2.40 -10.67
C ARG A 18 -19.76 -1.31 -9.94
N ILE A 19 -20.17 -0.95 -8.72
CA ILE A 19 -19.56 0.15 -7.95
C ILE A 19 -18.15 -0.23 -7.52
N THR A 20 -17.98 -1.40 -6.88
CA THR A 20 -16.66 -1.90 -6.45
C THR A 20 -15.71 -2.06 -7.65
N TRP A 21 -16.24 -2.59 -8.75
CA TRP A 21 -15.48 -2.72 -9.99
C TRP A 21 -15.00 -1.36 -10.53
N ALA A 22 -15.87 -0.34 -10.52
CA ALA A 22 -15.51 1.01 -10.95
C ALA A 22 -14.42 1.61 -10.04
N ILE A 23 -14.55 1.47 -8.71
CA ILE A 23 -13.55 1.92 -7.74
C ILE A 23 -12.20 1.23 -8.00
N ALA A 24 -12.19 -0.09 -8.18
CA ALA A 24 -10.96 -0.84 -8.46
C ALA A 24 -10.28 -0.38 -9.76
N ARG A 25 -11.05 -0.11 -10.81
CA ARG A 25 -10.52 0.40 -12.09
C ARG A 25 -9.95 1.81 -11.97
N ILE A 26 -10.63 2.71 -11.25
CA ILE A 26 -10.15 4.08 -11.03
C ILE A 26 -8.84 4.03 -10.23
N SER A 27 -8.80 3.24 -9.15
CA SER A 27 -7.58 3.02 -8.37
C SER A 27 -6.43 2.49 -9.24
N GLY A 28 -6.68 1.48 -10.06
CA GLY A 28 -5.70 0.93 -10.97
C GLY A 28 -5.14 1.95 -11.98
N ARG A 29 -5.99 2.87 -12.48
CA ARG A 29 -5.51 3.97 -13.34
C ARG A 29 -4.61 4.95 -12.59
N VAL A 30 -4.95 5.23 -11.34
CA VAL A 30 -4.11 6.09 -10.48
C VAL A 30 -2.75 5.46 -10.22
N THR A 31 -2.69 4.16 -10.04
CA THR A 31 -1.44 3.44 -9.78
C THR A 31 -0.68 3.03 -11.04
N GLY A 32 -1.29 3.17 -12.21
CA GLY A 32 -0.70 2.74 -13.48
C GLY A 32 -0.76 1.23 -13.71
N THR A 33 -1.67 0.55 -13.00
CA THR A 33 -1.87 -0.90 -13.07
C THR A 33 -3.27 -1.22 -13.62
N GLY A 34 -3.57 -2.50 -13.76
CA GLY A 34 -4.95 -2.96 -13.94
C GLY A 34 -5.83 -2.70 -12.71
N PRO A 35 -7.10 -3.12 -12.70
CA PRO A 35 -7.96 -2.98 -11.54
C PRO A 35 -7.30 -3.58 -10.29
N THR A 36 -7.31 -2.82 -9.19
CA THR A 36 -6.59 -3.19 -7.96
C THR A 36 -7.09 -4.51 -7.38
N ASN A 37 -6.24 -5.52 -7.36
CA ASN A 37 -6.59 -6.87 -6.88
C ASN A 37 -7.07 -6.88 -5.41
N LEU A 38 -6.46 -6.05 -4.55
CA LEU A 38 -6.90 -5.86 -3.17
C LEU A 38 -8.39 -5.49 -3.11
N PHE A 39 -8.83 -4.54 -3.92
CA PHE A 39 -10.22 -4.08 -3.95
C PHE A 39 -11.15 -5.16 -4.51
N LEU A 40 -10.69 -5.90 -5.52
CA LEU A 40 -11.47 -6.99 -6.09
C LEU A 40 -11.61 -8.17 -5.14
N THR A 41 -10.58 -8.44 -4.33
CA THR A 41 -10.61 -9.51 -3.33
C THR A 41 -11.52 -9.14 -2.16
N LEU A 42 -11.31 -7.98 -1.55
CA LEU A 42 -12.16 -7.48 -0.45
C LEU A 42 -13.60 -7.24 -0.90
N GLY A 43 -13.78 -6.83 -2.15
CA GLY A 43 -15.07 -6.52 -2.74
C GLY A 43 -16.01 -7.70 -2.88
N ARG A 44 -15.52 -8.95 -2.80
CA ARG A 44 -16.36 -10.15 -2.69
C ARG A 44 -17.27 -10.07 -1.46
N ASN A 45 -16.82 -9.44 -0.37
CA ASN A 45 -17.66 -9.07 0.75
C ASN A 45 -17.91 -7.55 0.75
N ARG A 46 -19.03 -7.12 0.22
CA ARG A 46 -19.38 -5.69 0.06
C ARG A 46 -19.47 -4.92 1.39
N LYS A 47 -19.86 -5.57 2.47
CA LYS A 47 -19.94 -4.92 3.79
C LYS A 47 -18.53 -4.68 4.34
N LEU A 48 -17.68 -5.71 4.26
CA LEU A 48 -16.27 -5.63 4.65
C LEU A 48 -15.54 -4.55 3.81
N PHE A 49 -15.68 -4.55 2.50
CA PHE A 49 -15.03 -3.59 1.62
C PHE A 49 -15.42 -2.14 1.95
N ARG A 50 -16.71 -1.87 2.20
CA ARG A 50 -17.16 -0.53 2.61
C ARG A 50 -16.59 -0.09 3.95
N GLY A 51 -16.54 -0.98 4.94
CA GLY A 51 -15.91 -0.72 6.24
C GLY A 51 -14.40 -0.42 6.09
N TRP A 52 -13.72 -1.25 5.32
CA TRP A 52 -12.30 -1.09 5.03
C TRP A 52 -12.01 0.22 4.29
N LEU A 53 -12.80 0.61 3.27
CA LEU A 53 -12.63 1.88 2.56
C LEU A 53 -12.75 3.10 3.49
N ARG A 54 -13.72 3.07 4.43
CA ARG A 54 -13.87 4.15 5.42
C ARG A 54 -12.65 4.24 6.33
N PHE A 55 -12.17 3.11 6.83
CA PHE A 55 -10.98 3.04 7.68
C PHE A 55 -9.74 3.48 6.92
N ALA A 56 -9.46 2.87 5.78
CA ALA A 56 -8.30 3.19 4.95
C ALA A 56 -8.29 4.66 4.50
N GLY A 57 -9.44 5.20 4.12
CA GLY A 57 -9.57 6.60 3.73
C GLY A 57 -9.29 7.60 4.86
N ARG A 58 -9.50 7.20 6.13
CA ARG A 58 -9.12 8.00 7.30
C ARG A 58 -7.62 7.97 7.58
N LEU A 59 -6.94 6.91 7.16
CA LEU A 59 -5.48 6.81 7.26
C LEU A 59 -4.80 7.48 6.05
N MET A 60 -5.39 7.30 4.85
CA MET A 60 -4.82 7.78 3.60
C MET A 60 -5.93 7.96 2.53
N PRO A 61 -6.18 9.19 2.03
CA PRO A 61 -5.42 10.44 2.22
C PRO A 61 -5.79 11.26 3.44
N GLY A 62 -6.78 10.86 4.23
CA GLY A 62 -7.36 11.64 5.34
C GLY A 62 -6.55 11.61 6.64
N GLY A 63 -5.35 11.01 6.66
CA GLY A 63 -4.47 10.96 7.83
C GLY A 63 -3.74 12.27 8.10
N THR A 64 -3.09 12.34 9.26
CA THR A 64 -2.33 13.52 9.72
C THR A 64 -0.89 13.55 9.24
N LEU A 65 -0.36 12.41 8.75
CA LEU A 65 0.98 12.36 8.18
C LEU A 65 1.01 12.97 6.77
N PRO A 66 2.04 13.77 6.43
CA PRO A 66 2.30 14.16 5.04
C PRO A 66 2.37 12.93 4.13
N ARG A 67 1.90 13.07 2.90
CA ARG A 67 1.80 11.95 1.97
C ARG A 67 3.12 11.19 1.79
N ARG A 68 4.24 11.91 1.65
CA ARG A 68 5.56 11.30 1.55
C ARG A 68 5.88 10.39 2.75
N GLU A 69 5.62 10.87 3.95
CA GLU A 69 5.88 10.10 5.17
C GLU A 69 5.00 8.85 5.26
N THR A 70 3.73 8.98 4.86
CA THR A 70 2.81 7.83 4.77
C THR A 70 3.34 6.76 3.82
N GLU A 71 3.83 7.16 2.64
CA GLU A 71 4.40 6.22 1.66
C GLU A 71 5.67 5.54 2.19
N LEU A 72 6.56 6.27 2.87
CA LEU A 72 7.75 5.69 3.49
C LEU A 72 7.40 4.63 4.54
N VAL A 73 6.40 4.90 5.38
CA VAL A 73 5.90 3.95 6.39
C VAL A 73 5.35 2.69 5.72
N ILE A 74 4.50 2.86 4.70
CA ILE A 74 3.89 1.72 3.98
C ILE A 74 4.98 0.87 3.30
N LEU A 75 5.93 1.51 2.62
CA LEU A 75 7.05 0.82 1.98
C LEU A 75 7.88 0.02 2.99
N ARG A 76 8.16 0.61 4.17
CA ARG A 76 8.90 -0.10 5.23
C ARG A 76 8.14 -1.31 5.75
N VAL A 77 6.84 -1.17 6.04
CA VAL A 77 5.99 -2.30 6.45
C VAL A 77 5.96 -3.38 5.37
N ALA A 78 5.75 -3.00 4.12
CA ALA A 78 5.70 -3.94 2.99
C ALA A 78 7.02 -4.72 2.85
N HIS A 79 8.17 -4.04 2.99
CA HIS A 79 9.49 -4.67 2.98
C HIS A 79 9.65 -5.66 4.12
N LEU A 80 9.38 -5.25 5.36
CA LEU A 80 9.52 -6.10 6.56
C LEU A 80 8.60 -7.34 6.50
N ARG A 81 7.42 -7.20 5.90
CA ARG A 81 6.46 -8.30 5.74
C ARG A 81 6.68 -9.14 4.49
N GLY A 82 7.69 -8.83 3.66
CA GLY A 82 7.95 -9.53 2.40
C GLY A 82 6.80 -9.43 1.40
N CYS A 83 6.00 -8.37 1.47
CA CYS A 83 4.85 -8.17 0.60
C CYS A 83 5.25 -7.41 -0.67
N ALA A 84 5.73 -8.12 -1.69
CA ALA A 84 6.18 -7.54 -2.96
C ALA A 84 5.06 -6.74 -3.65
N TYR A 85 3.83 -7.24 -3.62
CA TYR A 85 2.67 -6.56 -4.23
C TYR A 85 2.46 -5.15 -3.68
N GLU A 86 2.44 -4.99 -2.36
CA GLU A 86 2.29 -3.67 -1.71
C GLU A 86 3.53 -2.80 -1.94
N PHE A 87 4.72 -3.39 -1.86
CA PHE A 87 5.96 -2.65 -2.08
C PHE A 87 6.00 -2.00 -3.46
N GLU A 88 5.80 -2.78 -4.53
CA GLU A 88 5.82 -2.30 -5.91
C GLU A 88 4.74 -1.24 -6.18
N HIS A 89 3.54 -1.48 -5.63
CA HIS A 89 2.42 -0.55 -5.75
C HIS A 89 2.76 0.81 -5.12
N HIS A 90 3.30 0.79 -3.91
CA HIS A 90 3.64 2.00 -3.17
C HIS A 90 4.95 2.67 -3.63
N VAL A 91 5.86 1.97 -4.32
CA VAL A 91 6.94 2.62 -5.07
C VAL A 91 6.38 3.56 -6.14
N THR A 92 5.34 3.11 -6.86
CA THR A 92 4.69 3.93 -7.90
C THR A 92 3.92 5.12 -7.30
N LEU A 93 3.19 4.92 -6.22
CA LEU A 93 2.46 5.99 -5.52
C LEU A 93 3.40 6.97 -4.83
N GLY A 94 4.45 6.47 -4.21
CA GLY A 94 5.45 7.25 -3.50
C GLY A 94 6.19 8.24 -4.40
N ARG A 95 6.47 7.88 -5.65
CA ARG A 95 7.07 8.80 -6.63
C ARG A 95 6.25 10.09 -6.79
N ARG A 96 4.93 10.00 -6.78
CA ARG A 96 4.04 11.17 -6.85
C ARG A 96 4.05 11.99 -5.58
N ALA A 97 4.43 11.39 -4.47
CA ALA A 97 4.59 12.03 -3.16
C ALA A 97 6.02 12.52 -2.90
N GLY A 98 6.91 12.44 -3.89
CA GLY A 98 8.30 12.88 -3.79
C GLY A 98 9.24 11.84 -3.17
N VAL A 99 8.83 10.55 -3.10
CA VAL A 99 9.74 9.45 -2.73
C VAL A 99 10.62 9.12 -3.93
N THR A 100 11.90 9.28 -3.77
CA THR A 100 12.90 9.01 -4.83
C THR A 100 13.31 7.54 -4.84
N GLN A 101 13.99 7.11 -5.91
CA GLN A 101 14.55 5.76 -5.96
C GLN A 101 15.63 5.55 -4.87
N ALA A 102 16.37 6.59 -4.52
CA ALA A 102 17.31 6.54 -3.40
C ALA A 102 16.60 6.37 -2.05
N ASP A 103 15.41 6.96 -1.88
CA ASP A 103 14.60 6.75 -0.69
C ASP A 103 14.10 5.31 -0.60
N VAL A 104 13.68 4.72 -1.72
CA VAL A 104 13.24 3.31 -1.77
C VAL A 104 14.39 2.38 -1.36
N ALA A 105 15.61 2.60 -1.85
CA ALA A 105 16.79 1.83 -1.42
C ALA A 105 17.03 2.00 0.09
N ARG A 106 16.99 3.23 0.60
CA ARG A 106 17.15 3.51 2.05
C ARG A 106 16.06 2.90 2.92
N VAL A 107 14.82 2.80 2.41
CA VAL A 107 13.73 2.09 3.12
C VAL A 107 14.08 0.63 3.32
N VAL A 108 14.70 -0.02 2.36
CA VAL A 108 15.18 -1.41 2.48
C VAL A 108 16.27 -1.52 3.54
N GLU A 109 17.26 -0.62 3.54
CA GLU A 109 18.32 -0.58 4.55
C GLU A 109 17.77 -0.29 5.96
N GLY A 110 16.75 0.55 6.07
CA GLY A 110 16.05 0.84 7.31
C GLY A 110 16.32 2.22 7.91
N PRO A 111 15.86 2.45 9.17
CA PRO A 111 15.93 3.76 9.81
C PRO A 111 17.35 4.25 10.08
N ARG A 112 18.35 3.36 10.08
CA ARG A 112 19.76 3.73 10.29
C ARG A 112 20.46 4.21 9.03
N ALA A 113 19.85 4.04 7.85
CA ALA A 113 20.40 4.56 6.60
C ALA A 113 20.66 6.06 6.69
N GLY A 114 21.72 6.51 6.05
CA GLY A 114 22.04 7.94 5.97
C GLY A 114 21.01 8.69 5.12
N GLY A 115 20.83 10.00 5.38
CA GLY A 115 19.99 10.88 4.55
C GLY A 115 18.52 10.97 4.94
N TRP A 116 18.06 10.31 5.98
CA TRP A 116 16.76 10.56 6.58
C TRP A 116 16.75 11.84 7.40
N SER A 117 15.66 12.61 7.32
CA SER A 117 15.38 13.64 8.33
C SER A 117 15.18 12.99 9.72
N ALA A 118 15.33 13.76 10.78
CA ALA A 118 15.10 13.25 12.15
C ALA A 118 13.69 12.66 12.29
N ARG A 119 12.69 13.29 11.68
CA ARG A 119 11.30 12.87 11.72
C ARG A 119 11.07 11.58 10.94
N GLU A 120 11.60 11.45 9.71
CA GLU A 120 11.51 10.23 8.92
C GLU A 120 12.17 9.03 9.64
N ARG A 121 13.34 9.27 10.24
CA ARG A 121 14.03 8.25 11.04
C ARG A 121 13.19 7.75 12.21
N VAL A 122 12.55 8.66 12.96
CA VAL A 122 11.66 8.29 14.06
C VAL A 122 10.48 7.46 13.58
N LEU A 123 9.84 7.88 12.48
CA LEU A 123 8.71 7.14 11.89
C LEU A 123 9.11 5.72 11.47
N LEU A 124 10.23 5.57 10.77
CA LEU A 124 10.71 4.25 10.33
C LEU A 124 11.17 3.38 11.51
N THR A 125 11.76 4.00 12.56
CA THR A 125 12.10 3.30 13.80
C THR A 125 10.85 2.77 14.50
N ALA A 126 9.80 3.58 14.55
CA ALA A 126 8.52 3.15 15.13
C ALA A 126 7.91 1.98 14.35
N VAL A 127 8.02 1.98 13.02
CA VAL A 127 7.60 0.83 12.19
C VAL A 127 8.35 -0.44 12.58
N ASP A 128 9.68 -0.34 12.69
CA ASP A 128 10.51 -1.50 13.05
C ASP A 128 10.15 -2.04 14.45
N GLN A 129 9.94 -1.14 15.42
CA GLN A 129 9.56 -1.52 16.79
C GLN A 129 8.17 -2.17 16.87
N LEU A 130 7.23 -1.73 16.03
CA LEU A 130 5.89 -2.33 15.98
C LEU A 130 5.84 -3.64 15.20
N HIS A 131 6.86 -3.91 14.38
CA HIS A 131 6.96 -5.15 13.62
C HIS A 131 7.47 -6.31 14.48
N HIS A 132 8.35 -6.05 15.43
CA HIS A 132 8.93 -7.03 16.37
C HIS A 132 8.06 -7.19 17.60
#